data_2c05c73c180a66b4a45789060f404ddf
#
_entry.id   2c05c73c180a66b4a45789060f404ddf
#
_cell.length_a   1.000
_cell.length_b   1.000
_cell.length_c   1.000
_cell.angle_alpha   90.00
_cell.angle_beta   90.00
_cell.angle_gamma   90.00
#
_symmetry.space_group_name_H-M   'P 1'
#
loop_
_entity.id
_entity.type
_entity.pdbx_description
1 polymer ?
#
loop_
_entity_poly.entity_id
_entity_poly.type
_entity_poly.pdbx_seq_one_letter_code
_entity_poly.pdbx_strand_id
1 'polypeptide(L)' 'MKVAQRIKELRERQCHTQEYLIEKVHLSINKYEVGNKVPTLMSMLKICKFYNITLDEFFAPMNYPSKE' A
#
# COMPACT_ATOMS: atom_id res chain seq x y z
N MET A 1 -4.57 -12.09 1.20
CA MET A 1 -4.68 -10.68 0.79
C MET A 1 -3.44 -10.28 0.02
N LYS A 2 -3.62 -9.60 -1.08
CA LYS A 2 -2.50 -9.18 -1.92
C LYS A 2 -2.10 -7.75 -1.59
N VAL A 3 -0.87 -7.40 -1.98
CA VAL A 3 -0.37 -6.05 -1.75
C VAL A 3 -1.29 -5.00 -2.36
N ALA A 4 -1.79 -5.26 -3.57
CA ALA A 4 -2.72 -4.34 -4.23
C ALA A 4 -3.95 -4.07 -3.37
N GLN A 5 -4.51 -5.12 -2.81
CA GLN A 5 -5.69 -5.02 -1.97
C GLN A 5 -5.38 -4.27 -0.67
N ARG A 6 -4.19 -4.48 -0.12
CA ARG A 6 -3.78 -3.80 1.10
C ARG A 6 -3.63 -2.30 0.88
N ILE A 7 -3.05 -1.91 -0.27
CA ILE A 7 -2.92 -0.50 -0.62
C ILE A 7 -4.29 0.14 -0.71
N LYS A 8 -5.20 -0.53 -1.39
CA LYS A 8 -6.57 -0.03 -1.54
C LYS A 8 -7.26 0.11 -0.19
N GLU A 9 -7.05 -0.86 0.69
CA GLU A 9 -7.64 -0.85 2.02
C GLU A 9 -7.18 0.35 2.82
N LEU A 10 -5.87 0.60 2.82
CA LEU A 10 -5.31 1.74 3.54
C LEU A 10 -5.87 3.05 3.00
N ARG A 11 -5.93 3.15 1.69
CA ARG A 11 -6.43 4.35 1.03
C ARG A 11 -7.90 4.60 1.39
N GLU A 12 -8.72 3.57 1.32
CA GLU A 12 -10.14 3.70 1.56
C GLU A 12 -10.46 3.98 3.02
N ARG A 13 -9.64 3.48 3.94
CA ARG A 13 -9.80 3.76 5.36
C ARG A 13 -9.72 5.26 5.65
N GLN A 14 -8.91 5.96 4.86
CA GLN A 14 -8.73 7.40 5.04
C GLN A 14 -9.61 8.20 4.09
N CYS A 15 -10.51 7.52 3.37
CA CYS A 15 -11.39 8.16 2.40
C CYS A 15 -10.62 8.90 1.31
N HIS A 16 -9.47 8.38 0.94
CA HIS A 16 -8.65 8.97 -0.12
C HIS A 16 -8.99 8.37 -1.46
N THR A 17 -8.99 9.19 -2.52
CA THR A 17 -9.11 8.69 -3.88
C THR A 17 -7.74 8.22 -4.36
N GLN A 18 -7.75 7.46 -5.48
CA GLN A 18 -6.49 7.06 -6.09
C GLN A 18 -5.70 8.30 -6.53
N GLU A 19 -6.38 9.25 -7.13
CA GLU A 19 -5.75 10.48 -7.60
C GLU A 19 -5.09 11.24 -6.46
N TYR A 20 -5.77 11.32 -5.33
CA TYR A 20 -5.22 12.00 -4.16
C TYR A 20 -3.92 11.35 -3.72
N LEU A 21 -3.92 10.03 -3.60
CA LEU A 21 -2.73 9.32 -3.13
C LEU A 21 -1.59 9.40 -4.15
N ILE A 22 -1.92 9.26 -5.44
CA ILE A 22 -0.93 9.39 -6.50
C ILE A 22 -0.21 10.73 -6.39
N GLU A 23 -0.97 11.78 -6.18
CA GLU A 23 -0.41 13.12 -6.08
C GLU A 23 0.49 13.26 -4.86
N LYS A 24 0.14 12.62 -3.76
CA LYS A 24 0.90 12.75 -2.52
C LYS A 24 2.17 11.95 -2.49
N VAL A 25 2.14 10.73 -3.02
CA VAL A 25 3.31 9.85 -2.96
C VAL A 25 4.04 9.71 -4.29
N HIS A 26 3.47 10.24 -5.38
CA HIS A 26 4.07 10.19 -6.72
C HIS A 26 4.36 8.77 -7.18
N LEU A 27 3.39 7.88 -6.95
CA LEU A 27 3.48 6.48 -7.33
C LEU A 27 2.26 6.12 -8.17
N SER A 28 2.40 5.05 -8.97
CA SER A 28 1.30 4.60 -9.84
C SER A 28 0.31 3.74 -9.06
N ILE A 29 -0.38 4.35 -8.12
CA ILE A 29 -1.30 3.63 -7.23
C ILE A 29 -2.37 2.88 -8.01
N ASN A 30 -2.89 3.50 -9.06
CA ASN A 30 -3.92 2.86 -9.89
C ASN A 30 -3.42 1.56 -10.50
N LYS A 31 -2.16 1.53 -10.96
CA LYS A 31 -1.58 0.32 -11.54
C LYS A 31 -1.31 -0.74 -10.49
N TYR A 32 -0.93 -0.32 -9.30
CA TYR A 32 -0.72 -1.26 -8.19
C TYR A 32 -2.04 -1.94 -7.82
N GLU A 33 -3.11 -1.16 -7.73
CA GLU A 33 -4.38 -1.69 -7.25
C GLU A 33 -5.04 -2.64 -8.24
N VAL A 34 -4.81 -2.45 -9.53
CA VAL A 34 -5.35 -3.39 -10.53
C VAL A 34 -4.42 -4.56 -10.79
N GLY A 35 -3.23 -4.55 -10.19
CA GLY A 35 -2.31 -5.67 -10.32
C GLY A 35 -1.41 -5.62 -11.55
N ASN A 36 -1.40 -4.51 -12.28
CA ASN A 36 -0.56 -4.39 -13.47
C ASN A 36 0.91 -4.11 -13.13
N LYS A 37 1.16 -3.66 -11.92
CA LYS A 37 2.51 -3.31 -11.49
C LYS A 37 2.66 -3.66 -10.02
N VAL A 38 3.80 -4.24 -9.67
CA VAL A 38 4.10 -4.58 -8.27
C VAL A 38 4.96 -3.46 -7.68
N PRO A 39 4.56 -2.89 -6.55
CA PRO A 39 5.38 -1.84 -5.94
C PRO A 39 6.70 -2.40 -5.43
N THR A 40 7.75 -1.60 -5.57
CA THR A 40 9.05 -1.95 -5.01
C THR A 40 9.03 -1.73 -3.52
N LEU A 41 10.07 -2.21 -2.84
CA LEU A 41 10.18 -1.97 -1.39
C LEU A 41 10.18 -0.47 -1.10
N MET A 42 10.89 0.30 -1.91
CA MET A 42 10.93 1.75 -1.71
C MET A 42 9.54 2.38 -1.86
N SER A 43 8.78 1.91 -2.85
CA SER A 43 7.42 2.39 -3.05
C SER A 43 6.53 2.06 -1.86
N MET A 44 6.66 0.84 -1.34
CA MET A 44 5.89 0.43 -0.18
C MET A 44 6.26 1.26 1.05
N LEU A 45 7.54 1.57 1.22
CA LEU A 45 7.98 2.41 2.32
C LEU A 45 7.40 3.82 2.23
N LYS A 46 7.31 4.35 1.01
CA LYS A 46 6.70 5.67 0.82
C LYS A 46 5.24 5.66 1.25
N ILE A 47 4.51 4.63 0.87
CA ILE A 47 3.11 4.50 1.24
C ILE A 47 2.96 4.35 2.75
N CYS A 48 3.79 3.51 3.35
CA CYS A 48 3.77 3.29 4.79
C CYS A 48 4.07 4.59 5.54
N LYS A 49 5.06 5.32 5.07
CA LYS A 49 5.44 6.57 5.70
C LYS A 49 4.31 7.59 5.61
N PHE A 50 3.65 7.64 4.46
CA PHE A 50 2.54 8.57 4.27
C PHE A 50 1.40 8.28 5.24
N TYR A 51 1.12 6.99 5.47
CA TYR A 51 0.04 6.57 6.38
C TYR A 51 0.54 6.35 7.81
N ASN A 52 1.80 6.61 8.06
CA ASN A 52 2.40 6.52 9.39
C ASN A 52 2.24 5.14 10.00
N ILE A 53 2.55 4.12 9.21
CA ILE A 53 2.55 2.74 9.68
C ILE A 53 3.88 2.09 9.34
N THR A 54 4.17 0.99 10.02
CA THR A 54 5.38 0.20 9.74
C THR A 54 5.08 -0.82 8.64
N LEU A 55 6.14 -1.42 8.08
CA LEU A 55 5.96 -2.52 7.15
C LEU A 55 5.27 -3.70 7.81
N ASP A 56 5.57 -3.95 9.07
CA ASP A 56 4.89 -5.01 9.81
C ASP A 56 3.39 -4.77 9.86
N GLU A 57 3.00 -3.52 10.13
CA GLU A 57 1.60 -3.17 10.18
C GLU A 57 0.96 -3.26 8.80
N PHE A 58 1.74 -2.94 7.77
CA PHE A 58 1.25 -3.03 6.40
C PHE A 58 0.91 -4.47 6.05
N PHE A 59 1.77 -5.42 6.41
CA PHE A 59 1.59 -6.81 6.06
C PHE A 59 0.77 -7.62 7.06
N ALA A 60 0.47 -7.07 8.23
CA ALA A 60 -0.22 -7.80 9.27
C ALA A 60 -1.55 -8.43 8.82
N PRO A 61 -2.45 -7.67 8.15
CA PRO A 61 -3.72 -8.25 7.72
C PRO A 61 -3.59 -9.31 6.64
N MET A 62 -2.41 -9.42 6.04
CA MET A 62 -2.17 -10.39 4.98
C MET A 62 -1.84 -11.77 5.52
N ASN A 63 -1.82 -11.89 6.85
CA ASN A 63 -1.54 -13.15 7.50
C ASN A 63 -0.21 -13.72 7.04
N TYR A 64 0.77 -12.86 6.91
CA TYR A 64 2.08 -13.20 6.41
C TYR A 64 2.75 -14.17 7.37
N PRO A 65 3.30 -15.30 6.92
CA PRO A 65 3.93 -16.25 7.82
C PRO A 65 5.16 -15.61 8.46
N SER A 66 5.19 -15.70 9.79
CA SER A 66 6.39 -15.25 10.45
C SER A 66 7.43 -16.33 10.32
N LYS A 67 8.59 -16.05 10.52
CA LYS A 67 9.55 -16.98 10.41
C LYS A 67 10.04 -17.53 11.62
N GLU A 68 9.83 -17.72 12.06
CA GLU A 68 10.06 -18.14 13.10
C GLU A 68 10.50 -18.53 13.30
#